data_d90f2c93551ee0f7b5f829b66acff045
#
_entry.id   d90f2c93551ee0f7b5f829b66acff045
#
_cell.length_a   1.000
_cell.length_b   1.000
_cell.length_c   1.000
_cell.angle_alpha   90.00
_cell.angle_beta   90.00
_cell.angle_gamma   90.00
#
_symmetry.space_group_name_H-M   'P 1'
#
loop_
_entity.id
_entity.type
_entity.pdbx_description
1 polymer ?
#
loop_
_entity_poly.entity_id
_entity_poly.type
_entity_poly.pdbx_seq_one_letter_code
_entity_poly.pdbx_strand_id
1 'polypeptide(L)'
;MLKYLLICLLLPVAMQANENQKLNAVLNYHQISERIGTGGQPTPDQFKAIEEAGFQTVINLAMPDSPNALSNEGAIITELGMTYIHIPVAWQYPYLDDLRKFLAFMKALESQKVFVHCAANYRASAFTNRYLRLMTTATEEESTTPILEQWLP
;
A
#
# COMPACT_ATOMS: atom_id res chain seq x y z
N MET A 1 -5.07 -52.80 -12.45
CA MET A 1 -3.96 -51.81 -12.48
C MET A 1 -4.56 -50.46 -12.82
N LEU A 2 -4.83 -49.63 -11.81
CA LEU A 2 -5.44 -48.30 -11.97
C LEU A 2 -4.31 -47.29 -12.03
N LYS A 3 -4.08 -46.71 -13.23
CA LYS A 3 -3.10 -45.64 -13.43
C LYS A 3 -3.72 -44.32 -12.92
N TYR A 4 -3.32 -43.85 -11.76
CA TYR A 4 -3.61 -42.48 -11.32
C TYR A 4 -2.84 -41.49 -12.17
N LEU A 5 -3.57 -40.79 -13.03
CA LEU A 5 -3.06 -39.66 -13.79
C LEU A 5 -2.93 -38.45 -12.83
N LEU A 6 -1.70 -38.19 -12.42
CA LEU A 6 -1.38 -36.99 -11.61
C LEU A 6 -1.48 -35.76 -12.54
N ILE A 7 -2.65 -35.12 -12.55
CA ILE A 7 -2.79 -33.80 -13.20
C ILE A 7 -2.15 -32.78 -12.26
N CYS A 8 -0.87 -32.46 -12.49
CA CYS A 8 -0.24 -31.27 -11.94
C CYS A 8 -0.97 -30.06 -12.53
N LEU A 9 -1.78 -29.40 -11.71
CA LEU A 9 -2.33 -28.08 -11.98
C LEU A 9 -1.15 -27.07 -12.00
N LEU A 10 -0.54 -26.91 -13.14
CA LEU A 10 0.31 -25.76 -13.45
C LEU A 10 -0.61 -24.53 -13.59
N LEU A 11 -0.96 -23.90 -12.48
CA LEU A 11 -1.57 -22.58 -12.50
C LEU A 11 -0.57 -21.58 -13.10
N PRO A 12 -1.02 -20.63 -13.91
CA PRO A 12 -0.16 -20.00 -14.89
C PRO A 12 0.77 -18.97 -14.26
N VAL A 13 2.05 -19.26 -14.26
CA VAL A 13 3.17 -18.30 -14.00
C VAL A 13 2.98 -16.97 -14.77
N ALA A 14 2.36 -17.02 -15.95
CA ALA A 14 2.07 -15.85 -16.76
C ALA A 14 1.05 -14.88 -16.16
N MET A 15 0.07 -15.38 -15.40
CA MET A 15 -0.96 -14.53 -14.75
C MET A 15 -0.36 -13.77 -13.58
N GLN A 16 0.43 -14.43 -12.78
CA GLN A 16 1.13 -13.83 -11.63
C GLN A 16 2.19 -12.79 -12.05
N ALA A 17 2.84 -12.99 -13.19
CA ALA A 17 3.78 -12.02 -13.75
C ALA A 17 3.08 -10.73 -14.21
N ASN A 18 1.86 -10.81 -14.77
CA ASN A 18 1.07 -9.65 -15.21
C ASN A 18 0.54 -8.83 -14.02
N GLU A 19 0.15 -9.48 -12.93
CA GLU A 19 -0.34 -8.83 -11.71
C GLU A 19 0.78 -8.08 -10.99
N ASN A 20 1.94 -8.69 -10.84
CA ASN A 20 3.14 -8.03 -10.32
C ASN A 20 3.56 -6.83 -11.17
N GLN A 21 3.38 -6.90 -12.49
CA GLN A 21 3.68 -5.78 -13.38
C GLN A 21 2.74 -4.59 -13.15
N LYS A 22 1.45 -4.83 -12.96
CA LYS A 22 0.47 -3.76 -12.66
C LYS A 22 0.71 -3.12 -11.28
N LEU A 23 1.01 -3.93 -10.27
CA LEU A 23 1.37 -3.43 -8.94
C LEU A 23 2.64 -2.56 -8.99
N ASN A 24 3.68 -3.03 -9.67
CA ASN A 24 4.93 -2.28 -9.85
C ASN A 24 4.76 -1.03 -10.73
N ALA A 25 3.68 -0.92 -11.48
CA ALA A 25 3.34 0.29 -12.25
C ALA A 25 2.62 1.37 -11.43
N VAL A 26 2.26 1.11 -10.17
CA VAL A 26 1.81 2.17 -9.26
C VAL A 26 2.94 3.18 -9.07
N LEU A 27 2.60 4.45 -9.15
CA LEU A 27 3.57 5.54 -9.05
C LEU A 27 4.43 5.42 -7.78
N ASN A 28 5.75 5.35 -7.94
CA ASN A 28 6.71 5.22 -6.85
C ASN A 28 6.41 4.06 -5.88
N TYR A 29 5.84 2.96 -6.38
CA TYR A 29 5.56 1.79 -5.55
C TYR A 29 6.84 1.25 -4.89
N HIS A 30 6.70 0.89 -3.62
CA HIS A 30 7.73 0.20 -2.87
C HIS A 30 7.12 -0.79 -1.86
N GLN A 31 7.56 -2.05 -1.94
CA GLN A 31 7.23 -3.08 -0.94
C GLN A 31 8.25 -2.97 0.20
N ILE A 32 7.90 -2.32 1.31
CA ILE A 32 8.83 -2.07 2.41
C ILE A 32 8.98 -3.25 3.37
N SER A 33 7.98 -4.12 3.41
CA SER A 33 8.00 -5.40 4.13
C SER A 33 7.00 -6.38 3.51
N GLU A 34 6.99 -7.63 3.95
CA GLU A 34 5.99 -8.62 3.47
C GLU A 34 4.54 -8.14 3.64
N ARG A 35 4.28 -7.30 4.64
CA ARG A 35 2.94 -6.82 5.01
C ARG A 35 2.63 -5.37 4.62
N ILE A 36 3.62 -4.58 4.26
CA ILE A 36 3.42 -3.15 4.02
C ILE A 36 3.97 -2.77 2.66
N GLY A 37 3.09 -2.27 1.80
CA GLY A 37 3.44 -1.62 0.54
C GLY A 37 3.10 -0.13 0.59
N THR A 38 3.86 0.70 -0.10
CA THR A 38 3.60 2.13 -0.23
C THR A 38 3.57 2.56 -1.70
N GLY A 39 2.83 3.62 -2.02
CA GLY A 39 2.75 4.11 -3.40
C GLY A 39 2.17 5.51 -3.53
N GLY A 40 2.20 6.04 -4.74
CA GLY A 40 1.38 7.17 -5.15
C GLY A 40 -0.06 6.73 -5.40
N GLN A 41 -0.90 7.62 -5.93
CA GLN A 41 -2.31 7.35 -6.21
C GLN A 41 -2.45 6.21 -7.23
N PRO A 42 -3.04 5.05 -6.87
CA PRO A 42 -3.32 4.00 -7.82
C PRO A 42 -4.51 4.35 -8.72
N THR A 43 -4.52 3.81 -9.94
CA THR A 43 -5.70 3.79 -10.78
C THR A 43 -6.69 2.69 -10.32
N PRO A 44 -7.96 2.70 -10.78
CA PRO A 44 -8.92 1.63 -10.48
C PRO A 44 -8.40 0.22 -10.81
N ASP A 45 -7.74 0.04 -11.95
CA ASP A 45 -7.15 -1.25 -12.34
C ASP A 45 -5.98 -1.67 -11.45
N GLN A 46 -5.22 -0.69 -10.93
CA GLN A 46 -4.14 -0.95 -10.00
C GLN A 46 -4.63 -1.34 -8.61
N PHE A 47 -5.80 -0.85 -8.16
CA PHE A 47 -6.42 -1.33 -6.91
C PHE A 47 -6.78 -2.80 -6.99
N LYS A 48 -7.22 -3.29 -8.16
CA LYS A 48 -7.43 -4.72 -8.36
C LYS A 48 -6.12 -5.52 -8.22
N ALA A 49 -5.02 -5.04 -8.79
CA ALA A 49 -3.71 -5.69 -8.63
C ALA A 49 -3.20 -5.65 -7.18
N ILE A 50 -3.53 -4.61 -6.42
CA ILE A 50 -3.23 -4.50 -4.99
C ILE A 50 -4.00 -5.56 -4.20
N GLU A 51 -5.30 -5.76 -4.51
CA GLU A 51 -6.11 -6.82 -3.90
C GLU A 51 -5.58 -8.21 -4.25
N GLU A 52 -5.31 -8.48 -5.53
CA GLU A 52 -4.75 -9.73 -6.03
C GLU A 52 -3.37 -10.06 -5.43
N ALA A 53 -2.59 -9.03 -5.05
CA ALA A 53 -1.34 -9.18 -4.29
C ALA A 53 -1.56 -9.49 -2.79
N GLY A 54 -2.81 -9.62 -2.36
CA GLY A 54 -3.19 -10.01 -1.01
C GLY A 54 -3.25 -8.89 0.02
N PHE A 55 -3.24 -7.62 -0.42
CA PHE A 55 -3.51 -6.51 0.49
C PHE A 55 -4.98 -6.54 0.94
N GLN A 56 -5.19 -6.30 2.23
CA GLN A 56 -6.51 -6.40 2.87
C GLN A 56 -7.06 -5.02 3.26
N THR A 57 -6.15 -4.07 3.45
CA THR A 57 -6.50 -2.70 3.82
C THR A 57 -5.71 -1.70 3.00
N VAL A 58 -6.38 -0.65 2.56
CA VAL A 58 -5.76 0.52 1.92
C VAL A 58 -5.93 1.74 2.83
N ILE A 59 -4.82 2.42 3.12
CA ILE A 59 -4.81 3.70 3.85
C ILE A 59 -4.42 4.80 2.88
N ASN A 60 -5.33 5.75 2.65
CA ASN A 60 -5.10 6.92 1.81
C ASN A 60 -4.73 8.13 2.67
N LEU A 61 -3.56 8.72 2.43
CA LEU A 61 -3.08 9.95 3.09
C LEU A 61 -3.19 11.19 2.17
N ALA A 62 -3.74 11.06 0.97
CA ALA A 62 -3.92 12.19 0.08
C ALA A 62 -5.05 13.11 0.55
N MET A 63 -4.92 14.40 0.24
CA MET A 63 -6.05 15.32 0.37
C MET A 63 -7.10 15.02 -0.70
N PRO A 64 -8.39 15.21 -0.40
CA PRO A 64 -9.49 14.95 -1.35
C PRO A 64 -9.40 15.80 -2.64
N ASP A 65 -8.75 16.95 -2.56
CA ASP A 65 -8.53 17.91 -3.67
C ASP A 65 -7.18 17.71 -4.38
N SER A 66 -6.46 16.62 -4.09
CA SER A 66 -5.23 16.29 -4.82
C SER A 66 -5.54 16.11 -6.32
N PRO A 67 -4.67 16.59 -7.24
CA PRO A 67 -4.97 16.60 -8.68
C PRO A 67 -5.29 15.23 -9.29
N ASN A 68 -4.79 14.17 -8.69
CA ASN A 68 -4.97 12.77 -9.14
C ASN A 68 -5.91 11.96 -8.22
N ALA A 69 -6.61 12.61 -7.27
CA ALA A 69 -7.52 11.93 -6.36
C ALA A 69 -8.73 11.32 -7.12
N LEU A 70 -9.15 10.15 -6.69
CA LEU A 70 -10.36 9.48 -7.18
C LEU A 70 -11.53 9.79 -6.23
N SER A 71 -12.58 10.42 -6.74
CA SER A 71 -13.75 10.83 -5.94
C SER A 71 -14.55 9.64 -5.37
N ASN A 72 -14.46 8.46 -5.98
CA ASN A 72 -15.16 7.22 -5.59
C ASN A 72 -14.20 6.13 -5.09
N GLU A 73 -12.98 6.48 -4.66
CA GLU A 73 -11.94 5.51 -4.27
C GLU A 73 -12.41 4.53 -3.20
N GLY A 74 -13.08 5.03 -2.15
CA GLY A 74 -13.59 4.16 -1.09
C GLY A 74 -14.59 3.12 -1.60
N ALA A 75 -15.43 3.46 -2.59
CA ALA A 75 -16.35 2.50 -3.22
C ALA A 75 -15.58 1.44 -4.00
N ILE A 76 -14.62 1.84 -4.84
CA ILE A 76 -13.77 0.91 -5.60
C ILE A 76 -13.09 -0.10 -4.68
N ILE A 77 -12.47 0.36 -3.60
CA ILE A 77 -11.72 -0.48 -2.67
C ILE A 77 -12.65 -1.44 -1.90
N THR A 78 -13.81 -0.96 -1.46
CA THR A 78 -14.77 -1.80 -0.74
C THR A 78 -15.47 -2.82 -1.66
N GLU A 79 -15.71 -2.50 -2.93
CA GLU A 79 -16.21 -3.45 -3.93
C GLU A 79 -15.22 -4.59 -4.22
N LEU A 80 -13.92 -4.32 -4.07
CA LEU A 80 -12.86 -5.34 -4.14
C LEU A 80 -12.72 -6.16 -2.84
N GLY A 81 -13.54 -5.90 -1.82
CA GLY A 81 -13.50 -6.62 -0.54
C GLY A 81 -12.42 -6.15 0.43
N MET A 82 -11.71 -5.07 0.13
CA MET A 82 -10.71 -4.48 1.02
C MET A 82 -11.31 -3.43 1.96
N THR A 83 -10.65 -3.20 3.09
CA THR A 83 -10.97 -2.08 3.99
C THR A 83 -10.34 -0.78 3.48
N TYR A 84 -11.12 0.31 3.47
CA TYR A 84 -10.62 1.64 3.12
C TYR A 84 -10.56 2.55 4.35
N ILE A 85 -9.41 3.17 4.56
CA ILE A 85 -9.19 4.17 5.62
C ILE A 85 -8.64 5.43 4.97
N HIS A 86 -9.30 6.57 5.19
CA HIS A 86 -8.84 7.85 4.69
C HIS A 86 -8.42 8.76 5.84
N ILE A 87 -7.17 9.16 5.84
CA ILE A 87 -6.58 10.12 6.78
C ILE A 87 -5.99 11.25 5.92
N PRO A 88 -6.78 12.29 5.59
CA PRO A 88 -6.29 13.37 4.73
C PRO A 88 -5.19 14.17 5.45
N VAL A 89 -3.98 14.09 4.95
CA VAL A 89 -2.79 14.76 5.49
C VAL A 89 -2.43 15.95 4.60
N ALA A 90 -2.46 17.16 5.17
CA ALA A 90 -2.06 18.35 4.45
C ALA A 90 -0.57 18.30 4.07
N TRP A 91 -0.24 18.66 2.81
CA TRP A 91 1.13 18.58 2.31
C TRP A 91 2.08 19.53 3.04
N GLN A 92 1.63 20.78 3.22
CA GLN A 92 2.49 21.84 3.78
C GLN A 92 2.58 21.79 5.31
N TYR A 93 1.52 21.31 5.97
CA TYR A 93 1.41 21.31 7.44
C TYR A 93 0.77 20.02 7.92
N PRO A 94 1.51 18.88 7.90
CA PRO A 94 1.02 17.64 8.50
C PRO A 94 0.80 17.83 9.99
N TYR A 95 -0.39 17.51 10.49
CA TYR A 95 -0.67 17.60 11.93
C TYR A 95 -0.19 16.35 12.66
N LEU A 96 0.28 16.54 13.89
CA LEU A 96 0.67 15.42 14.76
C LEU A 96 -0.49 14.44 15.01
N ASP A 97 -1.72 14.93 15.03
CA ASP A 97 -2.90 14.08 15.22
C ASP A 97 -3.16 13.14 14.02
N ASP A 98 -2.79 13.54 12.81
CA ASP A 98 -2.88 12.65 11.64
C ASP A 98 -1.87 11.50 11.77
N LEU A 99 -0.66 11.80 12.23
CA LEU A 99 0.32 10.77 12.53
C LEU A 99 -0.16 9.85 13.66
N ARG A 100 -0.71 10.37 14.74
CA ARG A 100 -1.27 9.58 15.84
C ARG A 100 -2.37 8.62 15.37
N LYS A 101 -3.30 9.11 14.54
CA LYS A 101 -4.35 8.28 13.92
C LYS A 101 -3.74 7.17 13.07
N PHE A 102 -2.78 7.51 12.21
CA PHE A 102 -2.09 6.55 11.37
C PHE A 102 -1.40 5.47 12.19
N LEU A 103 -0.63 5.83 13.22
CA LEU A 103 0.04 4.88 14.11
C LEU A 103 -0.95 3.96 14.83
N ALA A 104 -2.09 4.48 15.26
CA ALA A 104 -3.14 3.70 15.91
C ALA A 104 -3.76 2.67 14.94
N PHE A 105 -4.07 3.07 13.71
CA PHE A 105 -4.57 2.15 12.68
C PHE A 105 -3.53 1.09 12.32
N MET A 106 -2.28 1.47 12.06
CA MET A 106 -1.23 0.51 11.73
C MET A 106 -1.00 -0.53 12.83
N LYS A 107 -1.11 -0.11 14.09
CA LYS A 107 -1.06 -1.04 15.24
C LYS A 107 -2.27 -1.98 15.27
N ALA A 108 -3.47 -1.48 15.04
CA ALA A 108 -4.68 -2.31 15.00
C ALA A 108 -4.68 -3.31 13.83
N LEU A 109 -3.95 -2.98 12.75
CA LEU A 109 -3.85 -3.77 11.52
C LEU A 109 -2.55 -4.61 11.45
N GLU A 110 -1.86 -4.85 12.56
CA GLU A 110 -0.56 -5.53 12.59
C GLU A 110 -0.57 -6.97 12.03
N SER A 111 -1.73 -7.61 11.98
CA SER A 111 -1.91 -8.95 11.38
C SER A 111 -2.33 -8.90 9.90
N GLN A 112 -2.58 -7.72 9.32
CA GLN A 112 -3.05 -7.54 7.95
C GLN A 112 -1.94 -7.07 7.02
N LYS A 113 -2.15 -7.32 5.71
CA LYS A 113 -1.32 -6.72 4.66
C LYS A 113 -1.94 -5.38 4.26
N VAL A 114 -1.18 -4.30 4.45
CA VAL A 114 -1.66 -2.91 4.33
C VAL A 114 -0.93 -2.20 3.20
N PHE A 115 -1.70 -1.60 2.29
CA PHE A 115 -1.18 -0.69 1.28
C PHE A 115 -1.42 0.76 1.71
N VAL A 116 -0.37 1.55 1.82
CA VAL A 116 -0.44 2.96 2.21
C VAL A 116 -0.12 3.82 0.99
N HIS A 117 -0.99 4.76 0.64
CA HIS A 117 -0.70 5.67 -0.46
C HIS A 117 -1.04 7.13 -0.17
N CYS A 118 -0.54 7.99 -1.03
CA CYS A 118 -0.96 9.38 -1.16
C CYS A 118 -0.88 9.79 -2.64
N ALA A 119 -0.81 11.07 -2.97
CA ALA A 119 -0.72 11.51 -4.36
C ALA A 119 0.53 10.97 -5.10
N ALA A 120 1.72 10.96 -4.46
CA ALA A 120 3.00 10.60 -5.10
C ALA A 120 3.96 9.80 -4.19
N ASN A 121 3.46 9.15 -3.16
CA ASN A 121 4.18 8.32 -2.18
C ASN A 121 5.03 9.07 -1.13
N TYR A 122 5.21 10.37 -1.15
CA TYR A 122 6.03 11.08 -0.15
C TYR A 122 5.45 10.98 1.27
N ARG A 123 4.17 11.36 1.47
CA ARG A 123 3.49 11.27 2.77
C ARG A 123 3.36 9.82 3.24
N ALA A 124 2.99 8.91 2.33
CA ALA A 124 2.87 7.49 2.62
C ALA A 124 4.20 6.90 3.12
N SER A 125 5.30 7.18 2.43
CA SER A 125 6.64 6.76 2.84
C SER A 125 7.05 7.37 4.18
N ALA A 126 6.84 8.68 4.39
CA ALA A 126 7.23 9.36 5.63
C ALA A 126 6.46 8.83 6.86
N PHE A 127 5.13 8.64 6.73
CA PHE A 127 4.30 8.11 7.82
C PHE A 127 4.61 6.64 8.10
N THR A 128 4.85 5.83 7.06
CA THR A 128 5.25 4.43 7.21
C THR A 128 6.63 4.32 7.88
N ASN A 129 7.60 5.17 7.50
CA ASN A 129 8.89 5.25 8.17
C ASN A 129 8.69 5.53 9.67
N ARG A 130 7.87 6.52 10.04
CA ARG A 130 7.60 6.84 11.45
C ARG A 130 6.97 5.68 12.21
N TYR A 131 6.02 4.96 11.59
CA TYR A 131 5.45 3.76 12.18
C TYR A 131 6.52 2.69 12.44
N LEU A 132 7.32 2.37 11.43
CA LEU A 132 8.35 1.33 11.56
C LEU A 132 9.40 1.69 12.61
N ARG A 133 9.85 2.95 12.63
CA ARG A 133 10.86 3.44 13.59
C ARG A 133 10.37 3.58 15.02
N LEU A 134 9.09 3.89 15.23
CA LEU A 134 8.52 4.13 16.56
C LEU A 134 7.85 2.90 17.17
N MET A 135 7.32 2.00 16.35
CA MET A 135 6.44 0.92 16.78
C MET A 135 7.00 -0.48 16.50
N THR A 136 8.15 -0.58 15.82
CA THR A 136 8.81 -1.86 15.51
C THR A 136 10.31 -1.78 15.79
N THR A 137 11.03 -2.85 15.49
CA THR A 137 12.49 -2.93 15.61
C THR A 137 13.23 -2.62 14.29
N ALA A 138 12.51 -2.12 13.28
CA ALA A 138 13.08 -1.82 11.97
C ALA A 138 14.20 -0.79 12.06
N THR A 139 15.28 -1.02 11.33
CA THR A 139 16.39 -0.07 11.19
C THR A 139 16.00 1.11 10.29
N GLU A 140 16.86 2.12 10.20
CA GLU A 140 16.68 3.25 9.28
C GLU A 140 16.57 2.75 7.82
N GLU A 141 17.48 1.86 7.40
CA GLU A 141 17.51 1.27 6.07
C GLU A 141 16.22 0.50 5.75
N GLU A 142 15.77 -0.36 6.68
CA GLU A 142 14.53 -1.17 6.52
C GLU A 142 13.25 -0.34 6.52
N SER A 143 13.29 0.89 7.02
CA SER A 143 12.13 1.79 7.12
C SER A 143 12.09 2.87 6.06
N THR A 144 13.15 3.02 5.25
CA THR A 144 13.30 4.11 4.29
C THR A 144 13.02 3.61 2.86
N THR A 145 12.11 4.28 2.16
CA THR A 145 11.81 4.00 0.76
C THR A 145 12.70 4.83 -0.16
N PRO A 146 12.94 4.42 -1.42
CA PRO A 146 13.75 5.20 -2.36
C PRO A 146 13.22 6.62 -2.59
N ILE A 147 11.90 6.83 -2.53
CA ILE A 147 11.32 8.17 -2.69
C ILE A 147 11.53 9.03 -1.44
N LEU A 148 11.59 8.42 -0.27
CA LEU A 148 11.88 9.13 0.98
C LEU A 148 13.36 9.54 1.04
N GLU A 149 14.29 8.68 0.60
CA GLU A 149 15.72 9.01 0.49
C GLU A 149 15.98 10.25 -0.37
N GLN A 150 15.26 10.38 -1.50
CA GLN A 150 15.39 11.53 -2.38
C GLN A 150 14.89 12.83 -1.76
N TRP A 151 14.05 12.73 -0.75
CA TRP A 151 13.40 13.90 -0.12
C TRP A 151 14.08 14.31 1.20
N LEU A 152 14.76 13.40 1.86
CA LEU A 152 15.55 13.71 3.06
C LEU A 152 16.85 14.45 2.65
N PRO A 153 17.24 15.51 3.40
CA PRO A 153 18.46 16.26 3.13
C PRO A 153 19.71 15.43 3.41
#